data_8f30f9fd070137aee6d29075f64cb56e
#
_entry.id   8f30f9fd070137aee6d29075f64cb56e
#
_cell.length_a   1.000
_cell.length_b   1.000
_cell.length_c   1.000
_cell.angle_alpha   90.00
_cell.angle_beta   90.00
_cell.angle_gamma   90.00
#
_symmetry.space_group_name_H-M   'P 1'
#
loop_
_entity.id
_entity.type
_entity.pdbx_description
1 polymer ?
#
loop_
_entity_poly.entity_id
_entity_poly.type
_entity_poly.pdbx_seq_one_letter_code
_entity_poly.pdbx_strand_id
1 'polypeptide(L)'
;AGIVSQSGPVAPELFDALTMLQHRGQDAAGMITNHRQRLFLRKKNGLVRDVFQKESDMAALTGPMGLAHVRYPTAGRSSSAEAQPFYTNTPFGISLSHNGNLTNADELKQALFAEDRRHLNTDSDSEVLLNVFAHELMMRNTQRLTPDDVFAAVSGVHRRCRGAYACVAMITGYGLVGFRDPFGIRPVVYGQ
;
A
#
# COMPACT_ATOMS: atom_id res chain seq x y z
N ALA A 1 5.36 6.06 2.52
CA ALA A 1 5.27 6.47 3.93
C ALA A 1 3.96 5.98 4.54
N GLY A 2 3.92 5.77 5.85
CA GLY A 2 2.71 5.48 6.60
C GLY A 2 2.78 6.19 7.95
N ILE A 3 1.68 6.79 8.38
CA ILE A 3 1.60 7.57 9.63
C ILE A 3 0.34 7.18 10.41
N VAL A 4 0.48 7.06 11.72
CA VAL A 4 -0.61 7.01 12.70
C VAL A 4 -0.42 8.14 13.69
N SER A 5 -1.44 8.95 13.91
CA SER A 5 -1.45 10.06 14.86
C SER A 5 -2.49 9.82 15.96
N GLN A 6 -2.21 10.29 17.16
CA GLN A 6 -3.17 10.33 18.27
C GLN A 6 -3.95 11.64 18.31
N SER A 7 -3.48 12.68 17.62
CA SER A 7 -3.95 14.05 17.82
C SER A 7 -4.69 14.66 16.63
N GLY A 8 -4.82 13.99 15.50
CA GLY A 8 -5.50 14.62 14.35
C GLY A 8 -5.30 13.93 13.01
N PRO A 9 -5.78 14.55 11.94
CA PRO A 9 -5.63 14.03 10.59
C PRO A 9 -4.15 14.03 10.15
N VAL A 10 -3.71 12.96 9.47
CA VAL A 10 -2.31 12.75 9.05
C VAL A 10 -2.00 13.22 7.62
N ALA A 11 -2.97 13.76 6.91
CA ALA A 11 -2.77 14.17 5.53
C ALA A 11 -1.68 15.27 5.36
N PRO A 12 -1.59 16.30 6.23
CA PRO A 12 -0.54 17.29 6.13
C PRO A 12 0.87 16.68 6.28
N GLU A 13 1.08 15.84 7.29
CA GLU A 13 2.36 15.18 7.54
C GLU A 13 2.73 14.19 6.42
N LEU A 14 1.73 13.51 5.84
CA LEU A 14 1.93 12.67 4.66
C LEU A 14 2.32 13.48 3.44
N PHE A 15 1.73 14.66 3.25
CA PHE A 15 2.10 15.58 2.17
C PHE A 15 3.56 16.05 2.30
N ASP A 16 3.96 16.46 3.50
CA ASP A 16 5.33 16.87 3.79
C ASP A 16 6.31 15.72 3.57
N ALA A 17 5.97 14.51 4.06
CA ALA A 17 6.77 13.30 3.84
C ALA A 17 6.94 12.98 2.35
N LEU A 18 5.85 13.06 1.55
CA LEU A 18 5.95 12.85 0.10
C LEU A 18 6.76 13.92 -0.60
N THR A 19 6.66 15.17 -0.16
CA THR A 19 7.45 16.30 -0.71
C THR A 19 8.94 16.06 -0.47
N MET A 20 9.33 15.63 0.72
CA MET A 20 10.70 15.23 1.03
C MET A 20 11.16 14.01 0.21
N LEU A 21 10.26 13.08 -0.06
CA LEU A 21 10.53 11.86 -0.83
C LEU A 21 10.35 12.04 -2.35
N GLN A 22 10.02 13.25 -2.83
CA GLN A 22 9.72 13.50 -4.25
C GLN A 22 10.86 13.08 -5.19
N HIS A 23 12.12 13.15 -4.73
CA HIS A 23 13.30 12.68 -5.47
C HIS A 23 13.30 11.17 -5.71
N ARG A 24 12.48 10.39 -4.98
CA ARG A 24 12.31 8.93 -5.12
C ARG A 24 11.27 8.52 -6.14
N GLY A 25 10.44 9.48 -6.61
CA GLY A 25 9.42 9.21 -7.61
C GLY A 25 8.76 10.50 -8.11
N GLN A 26 8.64 10.64 -9.44
CA GLN A 26 8.11 11.86 -10.09
C GLN A 26 7.01 11.57 -11.09
N ASP A 27 6.62 10.30 -11.25
CA ASP A 27 5.61 9.87 -12.22
C ASP A 27 4.19 9.99 -11.67
N ALA A 28 4.00 9.61 -10.43
CA ALA A 28 2.69 9.65 -9.78
C ALA A 28 2.84 9.84 -8.27
N ALA A 29 1.82 10.41 -7.65
CA ALA A 29 1.70 10.53 -6.20
C ALA A 29 0.31 10.09 -5.75
N GLY A 30 0.22 9.58 -4.53
CA GLY A 30 -1.06 9.21 -3.95
C GLY A 30 -1.02 9.10 -2.44
N MET A 31 -2.17 9.34 -1.84
CA MET A 31 -2.44 9.18 -0.41
C MET A 31 -3.75 8.45 -0.20
N ILE A 32 -3.80 7.64 0.84
CA ILE A 32 -5.02 7.04 1.37
C ILE A 32 -5.04 7.25 2.88
N THR A 33 -6.15 7.72 3.41
CA THR A 33 -6.35 7.90 4.85
C THR A 33 -7.54 7.09 5.34
N ASN A 34 -7.56 6.80 6.64
CA ASN A 34 -8.64 6.08 7.29
C ASN A 34 -9.24 6.92 8.40
N HIS A 35 -10.57 7.11 8.35
CA HIS A 35 -11.34 7.74 9.42
C HIS A 35 -12.59 6.89 9.71
N ARG A 36 -12.72 6.41 10.95
CA ARG A 36 -13.87 5.60 11.39
C ARG A 36 -14.20 4.45 10.42
N GLN A 37 -13.16 3.69 10.02
CA GLN A 37 -13.24 2.57 9.09
C GLN A 37 -13.61 2.95 7.63
N ARG A 38 -13.67 4.23 7.30
CA ARG A 38 -13.81 4.70 5.93
C ARG A 38 -12.46 5.11 5.37
N LEU A 39 -12.22 4.74 4.12
CA LEU A 39 -11.00 5.07 3.40
C LEU A 39 -11.26 6.23 2.43
N PHE A 40 -10.32 7.16 2.41
CA PHE A 40 -10.33 8.32 1.53
C PHE A 40 -9.05 8.27 0.69
N LEU A 41 -9.20 8.06 -0.61
CA LEU A 41 -8.11 7.86 -1.54
C LEU A 41 -8.04 8.98 -2.57
N ARG A 42 -6.85 9.55 -2.73
CA ARG A 42 -6.52 10.41 -3.87
C ARG A 42 -5.16 10.00 -4.44
N LYS A 43 -5.12 9.71 -5.73
CA LYS A 43 -3.90 9.39 -6.45
C LYS A 43 -4.02 9.80 -7.92
N LYS A 44 -2.90 10.25 -8.50
CA LYS A 44 -2.85 10.69 -9.88
C LYS A 44 -1.40 10.72 -10.38
N ASN A 45 -1.22 10.73 -11.71
CA ASN A 45 0.07 11.07 -12.31
C ASN A 45 0.43 12.52 -12.03
N GLY A 46 1.71 12.79 -11.80
CA GLY A 46 2.28 14.10 -11.53
C GLY A 46 3.05 14.16 -10.21
N LEU A 47 3.68 15.30 -9.97
CA LEU A 47 4.37 15.58 -8.72
C LEU A 47 3.37 15.74 -7.57
N VAL A 48 3.84 15.61 -6.33
CA VAL A 48 3.02 15.76 -5.12
C VAL A 48 2.21 17.05 -5.16
N ARG A 49 2.86 18.18 -5.45
CA ARG A 49 2.21 19.50 -5.55
C ARG A 49 1.14 19.57 -6.66
N ASP A 50 1.27 18.76 -7.72
CA ASP A 50 0.36 18.79 -8.85
C ASP A 50 -0.88 17.91 -8.57
N VAL A 51 -0.71 16.84 -7.80
CA VAL A 51 -1.79 15.93 -7.40
C VAL A 51 -2.64 16.51 -6.29
N PHE A 52 -2.02 17.26 -5.36
CA PHE A 52 -2.66 17.83 -4.17
C PHE A 52 -2.69 19.37 -4.21
N GLN A 53 -3.09 19.95 -5.36
CA GLN A 53 -3.09 21.40 -5.59
C GLN A 53 -4.14 22.16 -4.81
N LYS A 54 -5.32 21.57 -4.65
CA LYS A 54 -6.48 22.26 -4.08
C LYS A 54 -6.57 21.94 -2.58
N GLU A 55 -6.89 22.93 -1.80
CA GLU A 55 -7.18 22.74 -0.37
C GLU A 55 -8.26 21.66 -0.15
N SER A 56 -9.27 21.61 -1.04
CA SER A 56 -10.30 20.57 -1.02
C SER A 56 -9.77 19.15 -1.19
N ASP A 57 -8.64 18.98 -1.89
CA ASP A 57 -8.02 17.69 -2.11
C ASP A 57 -7.42 17.13 -0.81
N MET A 58 -6.83 18.02 -0.02
CA MET A 58 -6.28 17.70 1.30
C MET A 58 -7.38 17.56 2.35
N ALA A 59 -8.38 18.44 2.34
CA ALA A 59 -9.50 18.41 3.26
C ALA A 59 -10.34 17.13 3.14
N ALA A 60 -10.38 16.51 1.96
CA ALA A 60 -11.07 15.24 1.74
C ALA A 60 -10.33 14.03 2.37
N LEU A 61 -9.02 14.15 2.64
CA LEU A 61 -8.19 13.10 3.22
C LEU A 61 -8.21 13.17 4.75
N THR A 62 -9.34 12.78 5.32
CA THR A 62 -9.55 12.85 6.77
C THR A 62 -9.04 11.61 7.50
N GLY A 63 -8.73 11.77 8.80
CA GLY A 63 -8.44 10.65 9.69
C GLY A 63 -7.01 10.60 10.23
N PRO A 64 -6.84 9.87 11.35
CA PRO A 64 -5.58 9.83 12.09
C PRO A 64 -4.60 8.75 11.61
N MET A 65 -4.90 8.07 10.52
CA MET A 65 -4.03 7.03 9.97
C MET A 65 -4.05 7.09 8.44
N GLY A 66 -2.90 6.88 7.80
CA GLY A 66 -2.82 6.88 6.35
C GLY A 66 -1.52 6.37 5.78
N LEU A 67 -1.55 6.12 4.47
CA LEU A 67 -0.42 5.77 3.63
C LEU A 67 -0.24 6.80 2.52
N ALA A 68 1.01 6.97 2.10
CA ALA A 68 1.33 7.81 0.96
C ALA A 68 2.52 7.25 0.17
N HIS A 69 2.53 7.51 -1.15
CA HIS A 69 3.56 7.01 -2.03
C HIS A 69 3.84 7.98 -3.18
N VAL A 70 5.11 8.10 -3.56
CA VAL A 70 5.57 8.68 -4.83
C VAL A 70 6.14 7.57 -5.69
N ARG A 71 5.66 7.46 -6.92
CA ARG A 71 6.04 6.40 -7.85
C ARG A 71 7.14 6.88 -8.79
N TYR A 72 8.16 6.04 -8.98
CA TYR A 72 9.12 6.17 -10.06
C TYR A 72 8.57 5.46 -11.31
N PRO A 73 8.71 6.01 -12.53
CA PRO A 73 8.21 5.35 -13.72
C PRO A 73 8.92 4.01 -13.92
N THR A 74 8.14 2.94 -14.01
CA THR A 74 8.62 1.63 -14.48
C THR A 74 8.51 1.57 -15.99
N ALA A 75 9.42 0.84 -16.65
CA ALA A 75 9.49 0.77 -18.10
C ALA A 75 8.13 0.39 -18.71
N GLY A 76 7.56 1.29 -19.50
CA GLY A 76 6.56 0.95 -20.48
C GLY A 76 5.20 1.64 -20.41
N ARG A 77 4.60 1.96 -19.26
CA ARG A 77 3.30 2.66 -19.21
C ARG A 77 3.15 3.48 -17.94
N SER A 78 2.92 4.77 -18.08
CA SER A 78 2.51 5.64 -16.99
C SER A 78 0.97 5.72 -16.98
N SER A 79 0.32 4.81 -16.25
CA SER A 79 -1.12 4.83 -16.03
C SER A 79 -1.43 5.30 -14.61
N SER A 80 -2.39 6.20 -14.46
CA SER A 80 -2.88 6.61 -13.13
C SER A 80 -3.48 5.45 -12.33
N ALA A 81 -3.90 4.37 -12.98
CA ALA A 81 -4.35 3.15 -12.33
C ALA A 81 -3.24 2.48 -11.51
N GLU A 82 -1.97 2.59 -11.99
CA GLU A 82 -0.81 2.03 -11.31
C GLU A 82 -0.23 2.93 -10.21
N ALA A 83 -0.75 4.16 -10.05
CA ALA A 83 -0.37 4.99 -8.93
C ALA A 83 -0.73 4.30 -7.60
N GLN A 84 0.14 4.43 -6.62
CA GLN A 84 -0.06 3.85 -5.29
C GLN A 84 -0.54 4.94 -4.30
N PRO A 85 -1.17 4.55 -3.17
CA PRO A 85 -1.42 3.19 -2.67
C PRO A 85 -2.46 2.40 -3.48
N PHE A 86 -2.34 1.07 -3.48
CA PHE A 86 -3.38 0.16 -3.92
C PHE A 86 -4.33 -0.17 -2.78
N TYR A 87 -5.54 -0.62 -3.12
CA TYR A 87 -6.59 -0.98 -2.16
C TYR A 87 -7.33 -2.23 -2.60
N THR A 88 -7.66 -3.10 -1.65
CA THR A 88 -8.62 -4.20 -1.81
C THR A 88 -9.58 -4.20 -0.63
N ASN A 89 -10.86 -4.52 -0.89
CA ASN A 89 -11.90 -4.52 0.13
C ASN A 89 -11.92 -5.79 0.99
N THR A 90 -11.37 -6.89 0.51
CA THR A 90 -11.43 -8.21 1.15
C THR A 90 -10.04 -8.78 1.42
N PRO A 91 -9.82 -9.35 2.63
CA PRO A 91 -10.55 -9.16 3.87
C PRO A 91 -10.23 -7.83 4.56
N PHE A 92 -11.10 -7.35 5.43
CA PHE A 92 -10.88 -6.18 6.34
C PHE A 92 -10.66 -4.81 5.69
N GLY A 93 -10.63 -4.68 4.36
CA GLY A 93 -10.20 -3.44 3.70
C GLY A 93 -8.72 -3.16 3.94
N ILE A 94 -7.89 -3.47 2.93
CA ILE A 94 -6.43 -3.36 3.02
C ILE A 94 -5.96 -2.36 1.97
N SER A 95 -5.09 -1.45 2.36
CA SER A 95 -4.31 -0.64 1.43
C SER A 95 -2.82 -0.88 1.61
N LEU A 96 -2.06 -0.74 0.53
CA LEU A 96 -0.63 -1.05 0.51
C LEU A 96 0.13 -0.09 -0.39
N SER A 97 1.28 0.33 0.09
CA SER A 97 2.34 0.99 -0.68
C SER A 97 3.58 0.10 -0.71
N HIS A 98 4.15 -0.09 -1.88
CA HIS A 98 5.26 -0.98 -2.16
C HIS A 98 6.39 -0.24 -2.87
N ASN A 99 7.61 -0.50 -2.45
CA ASN A 99 8.84 -0.10 -3.13
C ASN A 99 9.67 -1.36 -3.39
N GLY A 100 9.83 -1.71 -4.64
CA GLY A 100 10.58 -2.90 -5.03
C GLY A 100 10.16 -3.47 -6.38
N ASN A 101 10.40 -4.75 -6.55
CA ASN A 101 9.98 -5.50 -7.73
C ASN A 101 9.87 -6.99 -7.40
N LEU A 102 8.75 -7.59 -7.80
CA LEU A 102 8.55 -9.04 -7.74
C LEU A 102 9.00 -9.69 -9.04
N THR A 103 9.78 -10.76 -8.94
CA THR A 103 10.28 -11.50 -10.10
C THR A 103 9.31 -12.59 -10.56
N ASN A 104 8.31 -12.93 -9.74
CA ASN A 104 7.30 -13.96 -10.04
C ASN A 104 5.86 -13.41 -10.04
N ALA A 105 5.67 -12.15 -10.40
CA ALA A 105 4.36 -11.49 -10.38
C ALA A 105 3.33 -12.21 -11.26
N ASP A 106 3.69 -12.67 -12.45
CA ASP A 106 2.78 -13.36 -13.37
C ASP A 106 2.32 -14.72 -12.83
N GLU A 107 3.23 -15.50 -12.21
CA GLU A 107 2.90 -16.76 -11.55
C GLU A 107 1.89 -16.53 -10.41
N LEU A 108 2.12 -15.50 -9.59
CA LEU A 108 1.24 -15.13 -8.49
C LEU A 108 -0.13 -14.65 -8.98
N LYS A 109 -0.18 -13.90 -10.07
CA LYS A 109 -1.43 -13.44 -10.69
C LYS A 109 -2.31 -14.62 -11.12
N GLN A 110 -1.70 -15.62 -11.75
CA GLN A 110 -2.39 -16.84 -12.15
C GLN A 110 -2.88 -17.65 -10.94
N ALA A 111 -2.04 -17.80 -9.91
CA ALA A 111 -2.40 -18.49 -8.68
C ALA A 111 -3.57 -17.81 -7.96
N LEU A 112 -3.54 -16.48 -7.78
CA LEU A 112 -4.62 -15.71 -7.17
C LEU A 112 -5.95 -15.85 -7.94
N PHE A 113 -5.90 -15.90 -9.27
CA PHE A 113 -7.11 -16.15 -10.05
C PHE A 113 -7.62 -17.57 -9.87
N ALA A 114 -6.75 -18.58 -9.86
CA ALA A 114 -7.12 -19.97 -9.68
C ALA A 114 -7.70 -20.26 -8.28
N GLU A 115 -7.06 -19.71 -7.23
CA GLU A 115 -7.41 -19.96 -5.83
C GLU A 115 -8.64 -19.16 -5.39
N ASP A 116 -8.63 -17.83 -5.62
CA ASP A 116 -9.59 -16.89 -5.04
C ASP A 116 -10.52 -16.24 -6.08
N ARG A 117 -10.31 -16.50 -7.38
CA ARG A 117 -10.98 -15.77 -8.48
C ARG A 117 -10.71 -14.25 -8.41
N ARG A 118 -9.56 -13.83 -7.88
CA ARG A 118 -9.20 -12.42 -7.80
C ARG A 118 -8.85 -11.88 -9.17
N HIS A 119 -9.56 -10.84 -9.58
CA HIS A 119 -9.22 -10.05 -10.75
C HIS A 119 -8.25 -8.93 -10.36
N LEU A 120 -7.14 -8.80 -11.08
CA LEU A 120 -6.20 -7.70 -10.93
C LEU A 120 -6.42 -6.72 -12.08
N ASN A 121 -6.52 -5.44 -11.74
CA ASN A 121 -6.90 -4.39 -12.69
C ASN A 121 -5.71 -3.79 -13.42
N THR A 122 -4.48 -4.03 -12.93
CA THR A 122 -3.25 -3.47 -13.51
C THR A 122 -2.19 -4.55 -13.69
N ASP A 123 -1.10 -4.19 -14.37
CA ASP A 123 0.08 -5.05 -14.47
C ASP A 123 1.10 -4.79 -13.36
N SER A 124 0.76 -3.95 -12.38
CA SER A 124 1.64 -3.63 -11.25
C SER A 124 1.83 -4.82 -10.31
N ASP A 125 3.07 -5.18 -10.06
CA ASP A 125 3.47 -6.15 -9.04
C ASP A 125 3.03 -5.74 -7.62
N SER A 126 2.82 -4.44 -7.39
CA SER A 126 2.29 -3.91 -6.13
C SER A 126 0.84 -4.33 -5.88
N GLU A 127 0.00 -4.38 -6.94
CA GLU A 127 -1.35 -4.91 -6.85
C GLU A 127 -1.34 -6.42 -6.60
N VAL A 128 -0.42 -7.14 -7.25
CA VAL A 128 -0.21 -8.58 -7.01
C VAL A 128 0.15 -8.82 -5.54
N LEU A 129 1.15 -8.09 -5.02
CA LEU A 129 1.62 -8.25 -3.64
C LEU A 129 0.53 -7.93 -2.62
N LEU A 130 -0.26 -6.86 -2.84
CA LEU A 130 -1.43 -6.55 -2.01
C LEU A 130 -2.41 -7.73 -1.97
N ASN A 131 -2.70 -8.33 -3.12
CA ASN A 131 -3.66 -9.43 -3.21
C ASN A 131 -3.12 -10.75 -2.63
N VAL A 132 -1.80 -11.00 -2.71
CA VAL A 132 -1.17 -12.11 -1.97
C VAL A 132 -1.30 -11.90 -0.47
N PHE A 133 -1.02 -10.71 0.03
CA PHE A 133 -1.18 -10.40 1.46
C PHE A 133 -2.64 -10.54 1.91
N ALA A 134 -3.59 -10.07 1.09
CA ALA A 134 -5.02 -10.22 1.34
C ALA A 134 -5.45 -11.71 1.37
N HIS A 135 -4.92 -12.55 0.46
CA HIS A 135 -5.16 -13.99 0.48
C HIS A 135 -4.65 -14.63 1.78
N GLU A 136 -3.42 -14.33 2.16
CA GLU A 136 -2.81 -14.90 3.37
C GLU A 136 -3.58 -14.48 4.65
N LEU A 137 -4.08 -13.25 4.71
CA LEU A 137 -4.97 -12.81 5.79
C LEU A 137 -6.33 -13.54 5.78
N MET A 138 -6.90 -13.77 4.59
CA MET A 138 -8.16 -14.52 4.45
C MET A 138 -8.00 -15.96 4.92
N MET A 139 -6.85 -16.58 4.68
CA MET A 139 -6.56 -17.94 5.14
C MET A 139 -6.49 -18.07 6.67
N ARG A 140 -6.36 -16.97 7.41
CA ARG A 140 -6.46 -16.99 8.88
C ARG A 140 -7.85 -17.35 9.38
N ASN A 141 -8.87 -17.19 8.54
CA ASN A 141 -10.28 -17.53 8.81
C ASN A 141 -10.79 -17.00 10.16
N THR A 142 -10.40 -15.77 10.51
CA THR A 142 -10.81 -15.09 11.73
C THR A 142 -11.63 -13.85 11.45
N GLN A 143 -12.58 -13.54 12.31
CA GLN A 143 -13.33 -12.27 12.25
C GLN A 143 -12.59 -11.13 12.95
N ARG A 144 -11.63 -11.46 13.82
CA ARG A 144 -10.85 -10.48 14.57
C ARG A 144 -9.38 -10.86 14.50
N LEU A 145 -8.62 -10.05 13.75
CA LEU A 145 -7.18 -10.24 13.61
C LEU A 145 -6.45 -9.95 14.92
N THR A 146 -5.47 -10.78 15.18
CA THR A 146 -4.44 -10.56 16.19
C THR A 146 -3.12 -10.18 15.51
N PRO A 147 -2.13 -9.61 16.21
CA PRO A 147 -0.80 -9.41 15.66
C PRO A 147 -0.18 -10.69 15.09
N ASP A 148 -0.39 -11.84 15.74
CA ASP A 148 0.12 -13.14 15.27
C ASP A 148 -0.50 -13.56 13.93
N ASP A 149 -1.78 -13.27 13.70
CA ASP A 149 -2.43 -13.52 12.42
C ASP A 149 -1.80 -12.68 11.30
N VAL A 150 -1.51 -11.42 11.60
CA VAL A 150 -0.86 -10.51 10.65
C VAL A 150 0.56 -10.97 10.34
N PHE A 151 1.35 -11.35 11.36
CA PHE A 151 2.71 -11.87 11.16
C PHE A 151 2.71 -13.21 10.41
N ALA A 152 1.73 -14.09 10.68
CA ALA A 152 1.57 -15.32 9.92
C ALA A 152 1.23 -15.05 8.45
N ALA A 153 0.38 -14.06 8.16
CA ALA A 153 0.08 -13.63 6.78
C ALA A 153 1.33 -13.06 6.08
N VAL A 154 2.11 -12.22 6.76
CA VAL A 154 3.40 -11.73 6.23
C VAL A 154 4.36 -12.89 5.96
N SER A 155 4.42 -13.89 6.84
CA SER A 155 5.21 -15.10 6.60
C SER A 155 4.74 -15.87 5.36
N GLY A 156 3.44 -15.86 5.07
CA GLY A 156 2.87 -16.38 3.83
C GLY A 156 3.34 -15.59 2.60
N VAL A 157 3.32 -14.26 2.68
CA VAL A 157 3.88 -13.40 1.62
C VAL A 157 5.35 -13.75 1.36
N HIS A 158 6.17 -13.92 2.40
CA HIS A 158 7.59 -14.29 2.27
C HIS A 158 7.81 -15.64 1.58
N ARG A 159 6.91 -16.61 1.76
CA ARG A 159 6.99 -17.91 1.10
C ARG A 159 6.61 -17.84 -0.38
N ARG A 160 5.66 -16.98 -0.74
CA ARG A 160 5.09 -16.90 -2.10
C ARG A 160 5.80 -15.89 -2.99
N CYS A 161 6.10 -14.70 -2.46
CA CYS A 161 6.68 -13.60 -3.23
C CYS A 161 8.20 -13.72 -3.34
N ARG A 162 8.71 -13.62 -4.56
CA ARG A 162 10.14 -13.59 -4.87
C ARG A 162 10.51 -12.21 -5.38
N GLY A 163 11.65 -11.70 -4.92
CA GLY A 163 12.16 -10.38 -5.33
C GLY A 163 12.53 -9.50 -4.13
N ALA A 164 12.75 -8.24 -4.40
CA ALA A 164 13.07 -7.23 -3.40
C ALA A 164 11.85 -6.34 -3.17
N TYR A 165 11.37 -6.24 -1.93
CA TYR A 165 10.22 -5.41 -1.61
C TYR A 165 10.29 -4.83 -0.20
N ALA A 166 9.81 -3.59 -0.07
CA ALA A 166 9.53 -2.94 1.19
C ALA A 166 8.10 -2.39 1.13
N CYS A 167 7.29 -2.76 2.08
CA CYS A 167 5.86 -2.48 2.09
C CYS A 167 5.44 -1.76 3.36
N VAL A 168 4.50 -0.84 3.21
CA VAL A 168 3.67 -0.36 4.31
C VAL A 168 2.22 -0.63 3.94
N ALA A 169 1.54 -1.40 4.77
CA ALA A 169 0.13 -1.72 4.61
C ALA A 169 -0.69 -1.11 5.75
N MET A 170 -1.92 -0.73 5.44
CA MET A 170 -2.92 -0.30 6.40
C MET A 170 -4.09 -1.27 6.35
N ILE A 171 -4.42 -1.86 7.49
CA ILE A 171 -5.58 -2.75 7.64
C ILE A 171 -6.65 -1.97 8.41
N THR A 172 -7.80 -1.78 7.79
CA THR A 172 -8.91 -0.99 8.36
C THR A 172 -9.37 -1.59 9.67
N GLY A 173 -9.42 -0.75 10.71
CA GLY A 173 -9.80 -1.19 12.05
C GLY A 173 -8.67 -1.81 12.89
N TYR A 174 -7.46 -1.97 12.32
CA TYR A 174 -6.31 -2.58 13.01
C TYR A 174 -5.12 -1.64 13.14
N GLY A 175 -4.58 -1.13 12.02
CA GLY A 175 -3.42 -0.27 12.07
C GLY A 175 -2.50 -0.38 10.86
N LEU A 176 -1.25 0.04 11.04
CA LEU A 176 -0.20 -0.05 10.04
C LEU A 176 0.69 -1.27 10.29
N VAL A 177 1.13 -1.85 9.18
CA VAL A 177 2.08 -2.97 9.16
C VAL A 177 3.21 -2.60 8.20
N GLY A 178 4.45 -2.56 8.70
CA GLY A 178 5.65 -2.45 7.89
C GLY A 178 6.33 -3.80 7.75
N PHE A 179 6.65 -4.21 6.53
CA PHE A 179 7.42 -5.43 6.28
C PHE A 179 8.27 -5.31 5.02
N ARG A 180 9.29 -6.15 4.90
CA ARG A 180 10.19 -6.17 3.76
C ARG A 180 10.54 -7.60 3.36
N ASP A 181 11.16 -7.77 2.21
CA ASP A 181 11.64 -9.07 1.75
C ASP A 181 12.55 -9.79 2.78
N PRO A 182 12.58 -11.13 2.79
CA PRO A 182 13.33 -11.90 3.79
C PRO A 182 14.83 -11.62 3.81
N PHE A 183 15.39 -11.13 2.69
CA PHE A 183 16.82 -10.82 2.55
C PHE A 183 17.15 -9.38 2.94
N GLY A 184 16.11 -8.54 3.18
CA GLY A 184 16.29 -7.15 3.58
C GLY A 184 16.91 -6.26 2.51
N ILE A 185 16.68 -6.56 1.24
CA ILE A 185 17.25 -5.84 0.10
C ILE A 185 16.74 -4.39 0.07
N ARG A 186 15.45 -4.18 0.35
CA ARG A 186 14.86 -2.85 0.47
C ARG A 186 14.76 -2.42 1.93
N PRO A 187 15.14 -1.17 2.26
CA PRO A 187 15.08 -0.68 3.64
C PRO A 187 13.64 -0.33 4.05
N VAL A 188 13.33 -0.55 5.31
CA VAL A 188 12.17 -0.01 6.04
C VAL A 188 12.69 0.63 7.31
N VAL A 189 12.22 1.83 7.63
CA VAL A 189 12.50 2.52 8.88
C VAL A 189 11.19 2.85 9.59
N TYR A 190 11.23 2.86 10.90
CA TYR A 190 10.11 3.31 11.72
C TYR A 190 10.60 4.25 12.81
N GLY A 191 9.71 5.08 13.32
CA GLY A 191 9.96 6.02 14.40
C GLY A 191 8.68 6.34 15.14
N GLN A 192 8.83 6.95 16.33
CA GLN A 192 7.77 7.49 17.16
C GLN A 192 8.05 8.96 17.41
#